data_786195abe551a59ac8e802377c257b97
#
_entry.id   786195abe551a59ac8e802377c257b97
#
_cell.length_a   1.000
_cell.length_b   1.000
_cell.length_c   1.000
_cell.angle_alpha   90.00
_cell.angle_beta   90.00
_cell.angle_gamma   90.00
#
_symmetry.space_group_name_H-M   'P 1'
#
loop_
_entity.id
_entity.type
_entity.pdbx_description
1 polymer ?
#
loop_
_entity_poly.entity_id
_entity_poly.type
_entity_poly.pdbx_seq_one_letter_code
_entity_poly.pdbx_strand_id
1 'polypeptide(L)'
;MFPRGHRHGGGEAPAKPVDETKLGSWLTGRLPDSWFTEAPRLVVDREEITIIGSLPDTDTDSAADAEAAVDGRIKRFREQTRDERIVIADELERTYRRKVAWGVHLGEREVIFTSIAAPAMTRLRQPER
;
A
#
# COMPACT_ATOMS: atom_id res chain seq x y z
N MET A 1 17.19 26.26 23.74
CA MET A 1 17.08 25.73 23.50
C MET A 1 17.10 25.11 23.17
N PHE A 2 17.25 25.14 23.18
CA PHE A 2 17.21 24.30 22.78
C PHE A 2 17.42 23.71 22.39
N PRO A 3 17.64 23.73 22.38
CA PRO A 3 17.82 23.07 21.74
C PRO A 3 17.80 22.40 21.37
N ARG A 4 17.74 22.64 21.31
CA ARG A 4 17.77 21.86 20.79
C ARG A 4 18.14 21.16 20.33
N GLY A 5 18.22 21.13 20.48
CA GLY A 5 18.52 20.38 19.81
C GLY A 5 18.81 19.72 19.44
N HIS A 6 18.86 19.77 19.40
CA HIS A 6 19.16 19.08 18.80
C HIS A 6 19.41 18.36 18.38
N ARG A 7 19.64 18.25 18.26
CA ARG A 7 19.82 17.57 17.59
C ARG A 7 20.28 16.80 17.08
N HIS A 8 20.36 16.60 16.77
CA HIS A 8 20.65 15.80 16.05
C HIS A 8 21.01 15.20 15.50
N GLY A 9 21.00 15.20 15.54
CA GLY A 9 21.22 14.80 14.85
C GLY A 9 21.58 14.15 13.90
N GLY A 10 21.96 13.90 13.69
CA GLY A 10 22.21 13.32 12.92
C GLY A 10 21.61 13.08 11.94
N GLY A 11 21.83 12.98 11.50
CA GLY A 11 21.36 12.58 10.66
C GLY A 11 20.22 12.89 10.18
N GLU A 12 19.43 12.13 10.05
CA GLU A 12 18.26 12.53 9.57
C GLU A 12 17.33 12.83 10.55
N ALA A 13 16.51 13.70 10.28
CA ALA A 13 15.42 14.00 11.14
C ALA A 13 14.49 12.83 11.22
N PRO A 14 13.98 12.51 12.34
CA PRO A 14 13.00 11.47 12.44
C PRO A 14 11.75 11.85 11.67
N ALA A 15 11.07 10.88 11.14
CA ALA A 15 9.82 11.12 10.45
C ALA A 15 8.80 11.65 11.44
N LYS A 16 7.97 12.55 10.99
CA LYS A 16 6.93 13.07 11.84
C LYS A 16 5.86 12.03 12.06
N PRO A 17 5.19 12.08 13.18
CA PRO A 17 4.08 11.16 13.41
C PRO A 17 3.03 11.33 12.32
N VAL A 18 2.38 10.26 11.96
CA VAL A 18 1.35 10.29 10.95
C VAL A 18 -0.01 10.34 11.62
N ASP A 19 -0.83 11.30 11.21
CA ASP A 19 -2.21 11.35 11.66
C ASP A 19 -2.98 10.39 10.76
N GLU A 20 -3.24 9.20 11.26
CA GLU A 20 -3.86 8.15 10.45
C GLU A 20 -5.28 8.49 10.03
N THR A 21 -6.01 9.22 10.84
CA THR A 21 -7.36 9.64 10.47
C THR A 21 -7.31 10.59 9.28
N LYS A 22 -6.40 11.53 9.31
CA LYS A 22 -6.27 12.48 8.24
C LYS A 22 -5.78 11.81 6.97
N LEU A 23 -4.81 10.90 7.12
CA LEU A 23 -4.30 10.15 5.98
C LEU A 23 -5.40 9.29 5.36
N GLY A 24 -6.19 8.64 6.18
CA GLY A 24 -7.31 7.83 5.69
C GLY A 24 -8.31 8.67 4.92
N SER A 25 -8.62 9.86 5.41
CA SER A 25 -9.54 10.75 4.72
C SER A 25 -8.97 11.21 3.39
N TRP A 26 -7.68 11.55 3.38
CA TRP A 26 -7.04 11.97 2.14
C TRP A 26 -7.08 10.84 1.10
N LEU A 27 -6.79 9.62 1.55
CA LEU A 27 -6.81 8.48 0.64
C LEU A 27 -8.23 8.21 0.11
N THR A 28 -9.23 8.36 0.96
CA THR A 28 -10.61 8.17 0.51
C THR A 28 -10.94 9.12 -0.62
N GLY A 29 -10.44 10.34 -0.57
CA GLY A 29 -10.68 11.29 -1.65
C GLY A 29 -9.73 11.13 -2.82
N ARG A 30 -8.54 10.63 -2.57
CA ARG A 30 -7.51 10.55 -3.61
C ARG A 30 -7.60 9.29 -4.47
N LEU A 31 -8.02 8.20 -3.88
CA LEU A 31 -8.07 6.93 -4.61
C LEU A 31 -9.30 6.88 -5.50
N PRO A 32 -9.17 6.29 -6.69
CA PRO A 32 -10.34 6.11 -7.54
C PRO A 32 -11.39 5.26 -6.84
N ASP A 33 -12.63 5.65 -6.95
CA ASP A 33 -13.73 4.96 -6.29
C ASP A 33 -13.86 3.51 -6.72
N SER A 34 -13.39 3.21 -7.92
CA SER A 34 -13.53 1.85 -8.44
C SER A 34 -12.53 0.86 -7.87
N TRP A 35 -11.53 1.32 -7.15
CA TRP A 35 -10.51 0.40 -6.67
C TRP A 35 -10.98 -0.51 -5.54
N PHE A 36 -11.61 0.07 -4.54
CA PHE A 36 -11.92 -0.68 -3.32
C PHE A 36 -13.38 -0.55 -2.94
N THR A 37 -13.88 -1.53 -2.23
CA THR A 37 -15.28 -1.53 -1.82
C THR A 37 -15.53 -0.68 -0.59
N GLU A 38 -14.45 -0.33 0.11
CA GLU A 38 -14.57 0.46 1.33
C GLU A 38 -13.26 1.19 1.55
N ALA A 39 -13.20 2.03 2.55
CA ALA A 39 -11.97 2.75 2.85
C ALA A 39 -10.84 1.78 3.16
N PRO A 40 -9.63 2.05 2.69
CA PRO A 40 -8.52 1.12 2.92
C PRO A 40 -8.11 1.09 4.37
N ARG A 41 -7.56 -0.03 4.79
CA ARG A 41 -6.98 -0.16 6.10
C ARG A 41 -5.53 0.31 6.03
N LEU A 42 -5.06 0.99 7.05
CA LEU A 42 -3.71 1.52 7.06
C LEU A 42 -2.89 0.86 8.16
N VAL A 43 -1.67 0.54 7.83
CA VAL A 43 -0.71 0.09 8.84
C VAL A 43 0.48 1.03 8.73
N VAL A 44 0.72 1.82 9.75
CA VAL A 44 1.75 2.84 9.72
C VAL A 44 2.80 2.53 10.76
N ASP A 45 4.04 2.47 10.34
CA ASP A 45 5.13 2.35 11.30
C ASP A 45 6.16 3.44 10.98
N ARG A 46 7.31 3.35 11.60
CA ARG A 46 8.30 4.42 11.47
C ARG A 46 8.88 4.55 10.09
N GLU A 47 8.86 3.50 9.31
CA GLU A 47 9.50 3.48 8.02
C GLU A 47 8.57 3.27 6.86
N GLU A 48 7.39 2.80 7.12
CA GLU A 48 6.51 2.40 6.04
C GLU A 48 5.04 2.66 6.31
N ILE A 49 4.32 2.98 5.27
CA ILE A 49 2.87 3.07 5.33
C ILE A 49 2.37 1.97 4.39
N THR A 50 1.55 1.06 4.91
CA THR A 50 0.95 0.01 4.09
C THR A 50 -0.52 0.32 3.93
N ILE A 51 -0.98 0.34 2.69
CA ILE A 51 -2.38 0.64 2.36
C ILE A 51 -3.01 -0.64 1.84
N ILE A 52 -3.97 -1.15 2.57
CA ILE A 52 -4.59 -2.44 2.24
C ILE A 52 -6.05 -2.19 1.91
N GLY A 53 -6.43 -2.44 0.67
CA GLY A 53 -7.79 -2.19 0.22
C GLY A 53 -8.56 -3.46 -0.07
N SER A 54 -9.86 -3.41 0.11
CA SER A 54 -10.73 -4.56 -0.14
C SER A 54 -11.22 -4.52 -1.56
N LEU A 55 -10.96 -5.59 -2.30
CA LEU A 55 -11.44 -5.71 -3.67
C LEU A 55 -12.83 -6.33 -3.67
N PRO A 56 -13.62 -6.04 -4.71
CA PRO A 56 -14.92 -6.69 -4.84
C PRO A 56 -14.77 -8.19 -4.97
N ASP A 57 -15.67 -8.93 -4.36
CA ASP A 57 -15.61 -10.38 -4.42
C ASP A 57 -15.77 -10.89 -5.84
N THR A 58 -15.16 -12.03 -6.10
CA THR A 58 -15.37 -12.71 -7.35
C THR A 58 -16.59 -13.61 -7.20
N ASP A 59 -17.23 -13.89 -8.32
CA ASP A 59 -18.46 -14.67 -8.28
C ASP A 59 -18.21 -15.99 -8.95
N THR A 60 -17.83 -16.98 -8.17
CA THR A 60 -17.58 -18.30 -8.70
C THR A 60 -18.20 -19.33 -7.80
N ASP A 61 -18.49 -20.49 -8.35
CA ASP A 61 -19.21 -21.53 -7.63
C ASP A 61 -18.38 -22.53 -6.88
N SER A 62 -17.21 -22.85 -7.34
CA SER A 62 -16.42 -23.88 -6.67
C SER A 62 -15.24 -23.25 -5.96
N ALA A 63 -14.74 -23.93 -4.95
CA ALA A 63 -13.63 -23.42 -4.19
C ALA A 63 -12.35 -23.30 -5.05
N ALA A 64 -12.13 -24.25 -5.93
CA ALA A 64 -10.96 -24.20 -6.79
C ALA A 64 -11.07 -23.05 -7.77
N ASP A 65 -12.25 -22.85 -8.34
CA ASP A 65 -12.48 -21.75 -9.26
C ASP A 65 -12.39 -20.42 -8.52
N ALA A 66 -12.84 -20.38 -7.29
CA ALA A 66 -12.78 -19.17 -6.50
C ALA A 66 -11.33 -18.76 -6.26
N GLU A 67 -10.47 -19.71 -5.96
CA GLU A 67 -9.07 -19.41 -5.75
C GLU A 67 -8.41 -18.83 -7.00
N ALA A 68 -8.68 -19.46 -8.14
CA ALA A 68 -8.13 -18.99 -9.39
C ALA A 68 -8.70 -17.61 -9.74
N ALA A 69 -9.98 -17.39 -9.46
CA ALA A 69 -10.60 -16.11 -9.74
C ALA A 69 -10.01 -15.00 -8.85
N VAL A 70 -9.73 -15.31 -7.60
CA VAL A 70 -9.10 -14.35 -6.69
C VAL A 70 -7.70 -13.99 -7.20
N ASP A 71 -6.92 -14.98 -7.61
CA ASP A 71 -5.59 -14.74 -8.14
C ASP A 71 -5.64 -13.83 -9.37
N GLY A 72 -6.56 -14.11 -10.26
CA GLY A 72 -6.71 -13.32 -11.47
C GLY A 72 -7.15 -11.89 -11.18
N ARG A 73 -8.07 -11.73 -10.24
CA ARG A 73 -8.55 -10.41 -9.87
C ARG A 73 -7.43 -9.58 -9.25
N ILE A 74 -6.63 -10.18 -8.37
CA ILE A 74 -5.54 -9.46 -7.75
C ILE A 74 -4.50 -9.08 -8.80
N LYS A 75 -4.18 -9.99 -9.70
CA LYS A 75 -3.24 -9.70 -10.76
C LYS A 75 -3.74 -8.56 -11.63
N ARG A 76 -5.01 -8.60 -12.00
CA ARG A 76 -5.58 -7.54 -12.83
C ARG A 76 -5.52 -6.20 -12.11
N PHE A 77 -5.86 -6.17 -10.83
CA PHE A 77 -5.79 -4.95 -10.05
C PHE A 77 -4.38 -4.39 -10.07
N ARG A 78 -3.40 -5.25 -9.82
CA ARG A 78 -2.01 -4.80 -9.77
C ARG A 78 -1.56 -4.20 -11.10
N GLU A 79 -1.97 -4.83 -12.20
CA GLU A 79 -1.58 -4.36 -13.52
C GLU A 79 -2.30 -3.07 -13.89
N GLN A 80 -3.57 -3.01 -13.65
CA GLN A 80 -4.37 -1.85 -14.04
C GLN A 80 -4.07 -0.61 -13.22
N THR A 81 -3.63 -0.77 -11.99
CA THR A 81 -3.44 0.36 -11.11
C THR A 81 -1.98 0.73 -10.88
N ARG A 82 -1.06 0.00 -11.51
CA ARG A 82 0.36 0.16 -11.23
C ARG A 82 0.84 1.60 -11.36
N ASP A 83 0.54 2.23 -12.48
CA ASP A 83 1.04 3.57 -12.72
C ASP A 83 0.47 4.58 -11.73
N GLU A 84 -0.82 4.45 -11.45
CA GLU A 84 -1.45 5.35 -10.51
C GLU A 84 -0.97 5.11 -9.09
N ARG A 85 -0.75 3.84 -8.72
CA ARG A 85 -0.23 3.54 -7.39
C ARG A 85 1.15 4.14 -7.19
N ILE A 86 1.98 4.12 -8.23
CA ILE A 86 3.30 4.71 -8.14
C ILE A 86 3.21 6.21 -7.89
N VAL A 87 2.32 6.89 -8.59
CA VAL A 87 2.14 8.33 -8.41
C VAL A 87 1.65 8.66 -7.00
N ILE A 88 0.67 7.91 -6.52
CA ILE A 88 0.12 8.14 -5.19
C ILE A 88 1.17 7.85 -4.12
N ALA A 89 1.92 6.75 -4.30
CA ALA A 89 2.97 6.41 -3.35
C ALA A 89 4.03 7.50 -3.30
N ASP A 90 4.37 8.06 -4.44
CA ASP A 90 5.37 9.12 -4.48
C ASP A 90 4.87 10.36 -3.73
N GLU A 91 3.61 10.70 -3.88
CA GLU A 91 3.03 11.82 -3.14
C GLU A 91 3.11 11.60 -1.64
N LEU A 92 2.80 10.38 -1.20
CA LEU A 92 2.83 10.07 0.21
C LEU A 92 4.25 10.02 0.75
N GLU A 93 5.17 9.46 -0.02
CA GLU A 93 6.55 9.38 0.41
C GLU A 93 7.16 10.76 0.60
N ARG A 94 6.82 11.68 -0.27
CA ARG A 94 7.30 13.05 -0.11
C ARG A 94 6.68 13.76 1.09
N THR A 95 5.42 13.48 1.35
CA THR A 95 4.73 14.13 2.45
C THR A 95 5.13 13.58 3.80
N TYR A 96 5.20 12.26 3.91
CA TYR A 96 5.39 11.62 5.20
C TYR A 96 6.79 11.06 5.44
N ARG A 97 7.61 11.04 4.40
CA ARG A 97 8.98 10.53 4.49
C ARG A 97 9.01 9.07 4.90
N ARG A 98 8.06 8.29 4.42
CA ARG A 98 8.01 6.85 4.67
C ARG A 98 7.77 6.15 3.35
N LYS A 99 8.27 4.94 3.22
CA LYS A 99 8.00 4.14 2.04
C LYS A 99 6.55 3.70 2.07
N VAL A 100 6.00 3.45 0.90
CA VAL A 100 4.61 3.05 0.80
C VAL A 100 4.53 1.67 0.17
N ALA A 101 3.80 0.78 0.82
CA ALA A 101 3.50 -0.53 0.27
C ALA A 101 1.99 -0.62 0.09
N TRP A 102 1.58 -1.45 -0.80
CA TRP A 102 0.17 -1.65 -1.08
C TRP A 102 -0.22 -3.08 -0.78
N GLY A 103 -1.46 -3.29 -0.44
CA GLY A 103 -1.98 -4.63 -0.28
C GLY A 103 -3.42 -4.67 -0.68
N VAL A 104 -3.92 -5.85 -0.94
CA VAL A 104 -5.32 -6.07 -1.24
C VAL A 104 -5.83 -7.21 -0.41
N HIS A 105 -7.10 -7.13 -0.10
CA HIS A 105 -7.80 -8.14 0.66
C HIS A 105 -8.98 -8.58 -0.17
N LEU A 106 -9.09 -9.89 -0.37
CA LEU A 106 -10.19 -10.43 -1.16
C LEU A 106 -10.53 -11.79 -0.58
N GLY A 107 -11.71 -11.92 -0.06
CA GLY A 107 -12.10 -13.14 0.64
C GLY A 107 -11.20 -13.32 1.86
N GLU A 108 -10.52 -14.44 1.93
CA GLU A 108 -9.61 -14.68 3.03
C GLU A 108 -8.16 -14.42 2.63
N ARG A 109 -7.94 -13.93 1.42
CA ARG A 109 -6.59 -13.68 0.94
C ARG A 109 -6.20 -12.23 1.20
N GLU A 110 -4.99 -12.04 1.64
CA GLU A 110 -4.43 -10.71 1.77
C GLU A 110 -3.03 -10.76 1.18
N VAL A 111 -2.77 -9.91 0.22
CA VAL A 111 -1.48 -9.91 -0.48
C VAL A 111 -0.88 -8.52 -0.40
N ILE A 112 0.34 -8.45 0.09
CA ILE A 112 1.05 -7.17 0.18
C ILE A 112 2.10 -7.14 -0.93
N PHE A 113 2.19 -6.02 -1.62
CA PHE A 113 3.19 -5.86 -2.68
C PHE A 113 3.65 -4.40 -2.71
N THR A 114 4.84 -4.18 -3.19
CA THR A 114 5.32 -2.81 -3.27
C THR A 114 4.98 -2.25 -4.62
N SER A 115 4.84 -0.95 -4.68
CA SER A 115 4.54 -0.33 -5.92
C SER A 115 5.78 0.04 -6.67
N ILE A 116 6.96 -0.11 -6.11
CA ILE A 116 8.03 0.37 -6.72
C ILE A 116 8.71 -0.47 -7.56
N ALA A 117 9.27 0.03 -8.37
CA ALA A 117 10.01 -0.66 -9.20
C ALA A 117 11.26 -0.85 -8.62
N ALA A 118 11.37 -1.47 -7.76
CA ALA A 118 12.52 -1.70 -7.24
C ALA A 118 13.18 -2.62 -7.98
N PRO A 119 14.03 -2.43 -8.37
CA PRO A 119 14.64 -3.22 -9.15
C PRO A 119 14.87 -4.43 -8.54
N ALA A 120 15.00 -4.88 -8.92
CA ALA A 120 15.31 -5.91 -8.60
C ALA A 120 15.34 -6.44 -7.45
N MET A 121 15.22 -6.40 -6.95
CA MET A 121 15.19 -6.99 -5.94
C MET A 121 14.30 -7.68 -5.81
N THR A 122 13.87 -7.80 -5.94
CA THR A 122 13.05 -8.39 -5.88
C THR A 122 12.77 -9.37 -6.28
N ARG A 123 12.95 -9.62 -6.49
CA ARG A 123 12.73 -10.49 -6.91
C ARG A 123 12.72 -11.37 -6.65
N LEU A 124 12.93 -11.60 -6.33
CA LEU A 124 12.99 -12.47 -6.12
C LEU A 124 12.46 -13.10 -5.56
N ARG A 125 12.20 -13.11 -5.11
CA ARG A 125 11.73 -13.78 -4.55
C ARG A 125 10.85 -14.24 -4.71
N GLN A 126 10.53 -14.19 -4.89
CA GLN A 126 9.73 -14.62 -5.19
C GLN A 126 9.43 -15.36 -5.43
N PRO A 127 9.42 -15.61 -5.36
CA PRO A 127 8.97 -16.27 -5.78
C PRO A 127 8.39 -16.69 -5.75
N GLU A 128 8.22 -16.50 -5.59
CA GLU A 128 7.66 -16.88 -5.76
C GLU A 128 7.23 -17.42 -6.00
N ARG A 129 7.00 -17.44 -5.89
CA ARG A 129 6.43 -17.94 -6.35
C ARG A 129 6.14 -18.30 -6.41
#